data_8cc686958a6722274209d4f4b91f8e40
#
_entry.id   8cc686958a6722274209d4f4b91f8e40
#
_cell.length_a   1.000
_cell.length_b   1.000
_cell.length_c   1.000
_cell.angle_alpha   90.00
_cell.angle_beta   90.00
_cell.angle_gamma   90.00
#
_symmetry.space_group_name_H-M   'P 1'
#
loop_
_entity.id
_entity.type
_entity.pdbx_description
1 polymer ?
#
loop_
_entity_poly.entity_id
_entity_poly.type
_entity_poly.pdbx_seq_one_letter_code
_entity_poly.pdbx_strand_id
1 'polypeptide(L)'
;MPGAPRAERRIRRRGKPVEPVEPGSVPVTRVTVTGERVADAAEGEAWLDQVTRSNERAPAEVRSATRVVNRALSALRAGAGDPLVQEIGASRALAIRIGHGTGDELVEGRWTAARELPRRRPGRLDDVEPQSRVAAVLAGRDEVHPAETLMLRARLDAEQGRDAEARYGLRAARAALDEHPSEREGSLRKQLDALEAKLA
;
A
#
# COMPACT_ATOMS: atom_id res chain seq x y z
N MET A 1 54.32 -28.08 30.90
CA MET A 1 53.24 -27.61 31.77
C MET A 1 52.23 -26.86 30.92
N PRO A 2 51.03 -27.41 30.66
CA PRO A 2 50.01 -26.72 29.84
C PRO A 2 49.21 -25.74 30.70
N GLY A 3 49.00 -24.53 30.15
CA GLY A 3 48.29 -23.45 30.80
C GLY A 3 46.79 -23.70 30.91
N ALA A 4 46.23 -23.32 32.06
CA ALA A 4 44.82 -23.42 32.39
C ALA A 4 43.93 -22.51 31.50
N PRO A 5 42.69 -22.91 31.18
CA PRO A 5 41.77 -22.11 30.37
C PRO A 5 41.22 -20.93 31.16
N ARG A 6 41.28 -19.76 30.52
CA ARG A 6 40.64 -18.53 31.01
C ARG A 6 39.12 -18.69 31.06
N ALA A 7 38.57 -18.61 32.26
CA ALA A 7 37.12 -18.58 32.47
C ALA A 7 36.54 -17.29 31.88
N GLU A 8 35.70 -17.39 30.87
CA GLU A 8 34.89 -16.29 30.35
C GLU A 8 33.85 -15.87 31.42
N ARG A 9 34.08 -14.68 31.98
CA ARG A 9 33.15 -14.02 32.87
C ARG A 9 31.93 -13.55 32.07
N ARG A 10 30.88 -14.37 32.04
CA ARG A 10 29.56 -13.93 31.54
C ARG A 10 29.05 -12.82 32.44
N ILE A 11 29.13 -11.57 31.97
CA ILE A 11 28.45 -10.42 32.56
C ILE A 11 26.96 -10.58 32.31
N ARG A 12 26.25 -11.16 33.29
CA ARG A 12 24.80 -11.09 33.34
C ARG A 12 24.41 -9.64 33.62
N ARG A 13 24.13 -8.86 32.58
CA ARG A 13 23.40 -7.62 32.71
C ARG A 13 21.99 -7.98 33.19
N ARG A 14 21.73 -7.80 34.49
CA ARG A 14 20.38 -7.71 35.02
C ARG A 14 19.72 -6.48 34.38
N GLY A 15 19.03 -6.67 33.27
CA GLY A 15 18.10 -5.66 32.79
C GLY A 15 17.02 -5.47 33.86
N LYS A 16 16.77 -4.24 34.28
CA LYS A 16 15.56 -3.91 35.02
C LYS A 16 14.38 -4.45 34.22
N PRO A 17 13.34 -5.02 34.87
CA PRO A 17 12.11 -5.34 34.20
C PRO A 17 11.62 -4.08 33.50
N VAL A 18 11.50 -4.12 32.19
CA VAL A 18 10.83 -3.06 31.44
C VAL A 18 9.38 -3.21 31.84
N GLU A 19 8.83 -2.24 32.57
CA GLU A 19 7.39 -2.16 32.80
C GLU A 19 6.70 -2.22 31.43
N PRO A 20 5.66 -3.05 31.28
CA PRO A 20 4.92 -3.10 30.04
C PRO A 20 4.35 -1.71 29.80
N VAL A 21 4.86 -1.02 28.79
CA VAL A 21 4.28 0.22 28.31
C VAL A 21 2.89 -0.16 27.83
N GLU A 22 1.86 0.36 28.47
CA GLU A 22 0.49 0.23 27.98
C GLU A 22 0.49 0.70 26.51
N PRO A 23 -0.04 -0.10 25.58
CA PRO A 23 -0.05 0.30 24.18
C PRO A 23 -0.82 1.61 24.07
N GLY A 24 -0.10 2.69 23.80
CA GLY A 24 -0.70 4.00 23.59
C GLY A 24 -1.76 3.89 22.48
N SER A 25 -2.89 4.59 22.66
CA SER A 25 -3.94 4.63 21.63
C SER A 25 -3.36 5.25 20.35
N VAL A 26 -3.39 4.49 19.26
CA VAL A 26 -2.99 4.97 17.94
C VAL A 26 -4.23 5.56 17.27
N PRO A 27 -4.19 6.84 16.83
CA PRO A 27 -5.31 7.40 16.09
C PRO A 27 -5.50 6.65 14.78
N VAL A 28 -6.73 6.21 14.51
CA VAL A 28 -7.12 5.53 13.27
C VAL A 28 -8.24 6.29 12.58
N THR A 29 -8.17 6.35 11.27
CA THR A 29 -9.25 6.89 10.44
C THR A 29 -10.03 5.72 9.83
N ARG A 30 -11.35 5.74 10.01
CA ARG A 30 -12.25 4.81 9.34
C ARG A 30 -12.81 5.49 8.10
N VAL A 31 -12.72 4.81 6.96
CA VAL A 31 -13.35 5.23 5.72
C VAL A 31 -14.32 4.15 5.29
N THR A 32 -15.57 4.52 5.04
CA THR A 32 -16.61 3.62 4.52
C THR A 32 -16.96 4.07 3.11
N VAL A 33 -16.89 3.15 2.15
CA VAL A 33 -17.35 3.37 0.78
C VAL A 33 -18.62 2.55 0.58
N THR A 34 -19.71 3.21 0.29
CA THR A 34 -21.01 2.59 0.00
C THR A 34 -21.27 2.59 -1.49
N GLY A 35 -21.81 1.50 -2.02
CA GLY A 35 -22.30 1.39 -3.38
C GLY A 35 -23.83 1.29 -3.37
N GLU A 36 -24.46 1.72 -4.44
CA GLU A 36 -25.89 1.51 -4.65
C GLU A 36 -26.12 0.06 -5.11
N ARG A 37 -26.57 -0.78 -4.20
CA ARG A 37 -27.16 -2.07 -4.53
C ARG A 37 -28.43 -2.20 -3.75
N VAL A 38 -29.52 -2.34 -4.47
CA VAL A 38 -30.81 -2.68 -3.88
C VAL A 38 -30.86 -4.21 -3.82
N ALA A 39 -30.67 -4.75 -2.62
CA ALA A 39 -30.76 -6.17 -2.38
C ALA A 39 -31.53 -6.35 -1.06
N ASP A 40 -32.29 -7.41 -0.97
CA ASP A 40 -32.81 -7.83 0.32
C ASP A 40 -31.70 -8.45 1.20
N ALA A 41 -31.98 -8.74 2.44
CA ALA A 41 -30.99 -9.26 3.36
C ALA A 41 -30.40 -10.62 2.92
N ALA A 42 -31.21 -11.48 2.28
CA ALA A 42 -30.79 -12.79 1.82
C ALA A 42 -29.86 -12.69 0.61
N GLU A 43 -30.17 -11.80 -0.32
CA GLU A 43 -29.28 -11.48 -1.46
C GLU A 43 -27.97 -10.86 -0.98
N GLY A 44 -28.04 -9.98 0.04
CA GLY A 44 -26.85 -9.38 0.65
C GLY A 44 -25.92 -10.42 1.26
N GLU A 45 -26.44 -11.39 1.98
CA GLU A 45 -25.67 -12.51 2.54
C GLU A 45 -25.08 -13.40 1.44
N ALA A 46 -25.89 -13.77 0.43
CA ALA A 46 -25.40 -14.58 -0.68
C ALA A 46 -24.28 -13.86 -1.46
N TRP A 47 -24.41 -12.56 -1.68
CA TRP A 47 -23.35 -11.75 -2.29
C TRP A 47 -22.09 -11.71 -1.42
N LEU A 48 -22.22 -11.47 -0.10
CA LEU A 48 -21.11 -11.42 0.83
C LEU A 48 -20.34 -12.75 0.84
N ASP A 49 -21.05 -13.87 0.87
CA ASP A 49 -20.49 -15.21 0.78
C ASP A 49 -19.73 -15.42 -0.55
N GLN A 50 -20.32 -15.03 -1.65
CA GLN A 50 -19.72 -15.17 -2.95
C GLN A 50 -18.45 -14.32 -3.10
N VAL A 51 -18.48 -13.07 -2.63
CA VAL A 51 -17.33 -12.18 -2.69
C VAL A 51 -16.20 -12.69 -1.81
N THR A 52 -16.49 -13.09 -0.58
CA THR A 52 -15.46 -13.50 0.39
C THR A 52 -14.83 -14.86 0.09
N ARG A 53 -15.53 -15.75 -0.61
CA ARG A 53 -14.98 -17.02 -1.08
C ARG A 53 -14.13 -16.90 -2.35
N SER A 54 -14.26 -15.79 -3.06
CA SER A 54 -13.55 -15.58 -4.32
C SER A 54 -12.20 -14.89 -4.09
N ASN A 55 -11.14 -15.52 -4.56
CA ASN A 55 -9.79 -14.93 -4.54
C ASN A 55 -9.63 -13.69 -5.46
N GLU A 56 -10.59 -13.45 -6.35
CA GLU A 56 -10.55 -12.33 -7.30
C GLU A 56 -11.54 -11.22 -6.97
N ARG A 57 -12.76 -11.58 -6.52
CA ARG A 57 -13.84 -10.62 -6.27
C ARG A 57 -13.55 -9.71 -5.09
N ALA A 58 -13.15 -10.25 -3.95
CA ALA A 58 -12.83 -9.43 -2.79
C ALA A 58 -11.71 -8.41 -3.07
N PRO A 59 -10.56 -8.80 -3.70
CA PRO A 59 -9.57 -7.82 -4.13
C PRO A 59 -10.08 -6.81 -5.15
N ALA A 60 -11.02 -7.19 -6.04
CA ALA A 60 -11.60 -6.28 -7.01
C ALA A 60 -12.47 -5.20 -6.34
N GLU A 61 -13.32 -5.60 -5.40
CA GLU A 61 -14.13 -4.67 -4.60
C GLU A 61 -13.25 -3.73 -3.78
N VAL A 62 -12.19 -4.24 -3.15
CA VAL A 62 -11.22 -3.41 -2.41
C VAL A 62 -10.53 -2.41 -3.33
N ARG A 63 -10.10 -2.82 -4.52
CA ARG A 63 -9.52 -1.89 -5.50
C ARG A 63 -10.52 -0.82 -5.92
N SER A 64 -11.77 -1.19 -6.19
CA SER A 64 -12.83 -0.25 -6.55
C SER A 64 -13.07 0.77 -5.45
N ALA A 65 -13.23 0.33 -4.21
CA ALA A 65 -13.39 1.21 -3.05
C ALA A 65 -12.16 2.12 -2.85
N THR A 66 -10.95 1.59 -2.99
CA THR A 66 -9.71 2.38 -2.88
C THR A 66 -9.64 3.48 -3.95
N ARG A 67 -10.10 3.22 -5.18
CA ARG A 67 -10.19 4.25 -6.23
C ARG A 67 -11.13 5.39 -5.86
N VAL A 68 -12.27 5.09 -5.25
CA VAL A 68 -13.22 6.12 -4.79
C VAL A 68 -12.57 7.02 -3.75
N VAL A 69 -11.92 6.41 -2.74
CA VAL A 69 -11.21 7.17 -1.69
C VAL A 69 -10.10 8.03 -2.28
N ASN A 70 -9.27 7.46 -3.16
CA ASN A 70 -8.15 8.18 -3.77
C ASN A 70 -8.62 9.29 -4.71
N ARG A 71 -9.78 9.14 -5.37
CA ARG A 71 -10.42 10.24 -6.11
C ARG A 71 -10.78 11.41 -5.20
N ALA A 72 -11.36 11.13 -4.04
CA ALA A 72 -11.68 12.15 -3.06
C ALA A 72 -10.41 12.84 -2.51
N LEU A 73 -9.37 12.07 -2.19
CA LEU A 73 -8.08 12.61 -1.74
C LEU A 73 -7.39 13.45 -2.82
N SER A 74 -7.47 13.03 -4.08
CA SER A 74 -6.93 13.79 -5.20
C SER A 74 -7.68 15.12 -5.40
N ALA A 75 -9.01 15.10 -5.28
CA ALA A 75 -9.82 16.32 -5.32
C ALA A 75 -9.51 17.25 -4.13
N LEU A 76 -9.33 16.70 -2.93
CA LEU A 76 -8.94 17.47 -1.75
C LEU A 76 -7.55 18.11 -1.96
N ARG A 77 -6.58 17.36 -2.46
CA ARG A 77 -5.23 17.87 -2.80
C ARG A 77 -5.32 19.06 -3.75
N ALA A 78 -6.08 18.92 -4.82
CA ALA A 78 -6.24 19.97 -5.82
C ALA A 78 -6.99 21.18 -5.25
N GLY A 79 -8.09 20.95 -4.51
CA GLY A 79 -8.92 22.00 -3.94
C GLY A 79 -8.24 22.78 -2.83
N ALA A 80 -7.44 22.11 -2.00
CA ALA A 80 -6.67 22.75 -0.92
C ALA A 80 -5.32 23.32 -1.38
N GLY A 81 -4.83 22.93 -2.58
CA GLY A 81 -3.47 23.26 -3.02
C GLY A 81 -2.39 22.63 -2.15
N ASP A 82 -2.71 21.54 -1.41
CA ASP A 82 -1.81 20.89 -0.47
C ASP A 82 -1.15 19.65 -1.10
N PRO A 83 0.16 19.71 -1.44
CA PRO A 83 0.87 18.60 -2.02
C PRO A 83 1.08 17.41 -1.05
N LEU A 84 0.89 17.63 0.27
CA LEU A 84 1.09 16.61 1.29
C LEU A 84 -0.10 15.66 1.43
N VAL A 85 -1.26 15.99 0.86
CA VAL A 85 -2.39 15.06 0.78
C VAL A 85 -2.02 13.90 -0.14
N GLN A 86 -1.86 12.72 0.45
CA GLN A 86 -1.40 11.52 -0.26
C GLN A 86 -2.53 10.51 -0.44
N GLU A 87 -2.46 9.80 -1.54
CA GLU A 87 -3.31 8.65 -1.81
C GLU A 87 -2.92 7.47 -0.91
N ILE A 88 -3.90 6.61 -0.64
CA ILE A 88 -3.72 5.43 0.21
C ILE A 88 -3.70 4.15 -0.62
N GLY A 89 -2.99 3.15 -0.12
CA GLY A 89 -3.05 1.79 -0.64
C GLY A 89 -3.75 0.87 0.34
N ALA A 90 -4.51 -0.09 -0.17
CA ALA A 90 -5.19 -1.10 0.65
C ALA A 90 -4.24 -1.88 1.57
N SER A 91 -2.97 -2.06 1.16
CA SER A 91 -1.93 -2.73 1.96
C SER A 91 -1.57 -1.99 3.26
N ARG A 92 -1.87 -0.69 3.34
CA ARG A 92 -1.63 0.14 4.54
C ARG A 92 -2.80 0.13 5.52
N ALA A 93 -3.96 -0.42 5.13
CA ALA A 93 -5.10 -0.50 6.02
C ALA A 93 -4.83 -1.43 7.20
N LEU A 94 -5.24 -1.05 8.40
CA LEU A 94 -5.17 -1.90 9.59
C LEU A 94 -6.14 -3.08 9.51
N ALA A 95 -7.33 -2.82 8.98
CA ALA A 95 -8.35 -3.82 8.71
C ALA A 95 -9.16 -3.40 7.48
N ILE A 96 -9.60 -4.36 6.71
CA ILE A 96 -10.52 -4.16 5.59
C ILE A 96 -11.71 -5.06 5.84
N ARG A 97 -12.90 -4.47 5.85
CA ARG A 97 -14.16 -5.20 6.00
C ARG A 97 -15.02 -4.99 4.77
N ILE A 98 -15.68 -6.04 4.38
CA ILE A 98 -16.69 -6.03 3.32
C ILE A 98 -18.00 -6.52 3.92
N GLY A 99 -19.11 -5.92 3.53
CA GLY A 99 -20.39 -6.29 4.09
C GLY A 99 -21.54 -5.55 3.44
N HIS A 100 -22.72 -5.78 3.96
CA HIS A 100 -23.94 -5.10 3.56
C HIS A 100 -24.70 -4.56 4.78
N GLY A 101 -25.58 -3.64 4.54
CA GLY A 101 -26.45 -3.01 5.54
C GLY A 101 -27.41 -2.06 4.86
N THR A 102 -28.21 -1.36 5.63
CA THR A 102 -29.25 -0.46 5.13
C THR A 102 -28.98 0.98 5.51
N GLY A 103 -29.20 1.88 4.56
CA GLY A 103 -29.28 3.31 4.77
C GLY A 103 -28.08 3.94 5.49
N ASP A 104 -28.37 4.96 6.28
CA ASP A 104 -27.38 5.76 7.00
C ASP A 104 -26.59 5.00 8.04
N GLU A 105 -27.11 3.85 8.50
CA GLU A 105 -26.40 3.01 9.47
C GLU A 105 -25.04 2.51 8.95
N LEU A 106 -24.94 2.25 7.64
CA LEU A 106 -23.67 1.89 7.00
C LEU A 106 -22.62 3.00 7.14
N VAL A 107 -23.02 4.26 6.99
CA VAL A 107 -22.13 5.41 7.13
C VAL A 107 -21.57 5.48 8.54
N GLU A 108 -22.37 5.16 9.54
CA GLU A 108 -21.94 5.07 10.94
C GLU A 108 -21.13 3.79 11.25
N GLY A 109 -21.01 2.90 10.27
CA GLY A 109 -20.29 1.64 10.39
C GLY A 109 -21.07 0.55 11.13
N ARG A 110 -22.39 0.66 11.15
CA ARG A 110 -23.31 -0.39 11.57
C ARG A 110 -23.69 -1.21 10.34
N TRP A 111 -23.33 -2.46 10.34
CA TRP A 111 -23.53 -3.39 9.24
C TRP A 111 -24.60 -4.41 9.63
N THR A 112 -25.45 -4.80 8.68
CA THR A 112 -26.31 -5.99 8.87
C THR A 112 -25.44 -7.23 8.96
N ALA A 113 -24.50 -7.37 8.02
CA ALA A 113 -23.45 -8.37 8.10
C ALA A 113 -22.14 -7.84 7.48
N ALA A 114 -21.01 -8.20 8.07
CA ALA A 114 -19.71 -7.84 7.55
C ALA A 114 -18.67 -8.93 7.85
N ARG A 115 -17.68 -9.06 6.96
CA ARG A 115 -16.55 -9.95 7.14
C ARG A 115 -15.24 -9.19 6.96
N GLU A 116 -14.30 -9.47 7.83
CA GLU A 116 -12.95 -8.95 7.71
C GLU A 116 -12.17 -9.79 6.69
N LEU A 117 -11.54 -9.12 5.74
CA LEU A 117 -10.74 -9.78 4.73
C LEU A 117 -9.35 -10.12 5.30
N PRO A 118 -8.83 -11.31 4.97
CA PRO A 118 -7.49 -11.70 5.42
C PRO A 118 -6.45 -10.73 4.88
N ARG A 119 -5.57 -10.25 5.76
CA ARG A 119 -4.43 -9.44 5.36
C ARG A 119 -3.36 -10.33 4.74
N ARG A 120 -2.96 -10.01 3.52
CA ARG A 120 -1.74 -10.57 2.95
C ARG A 120 -0.55 -9.94 3.71
N ARG A 121 0.08 -10.70 4.59
CA ARG A 121 1.34 -10.27 5.19
C ARG A 121 2.42 -10.41 4.12
N PRO A 122 3.23 -9.38 3.86
CA PRO A 122 4.40 -9.55 3.01
C PRO A 122 5.28 -10.64 3.62
N GLY A 123 5.88 -11.45 2.77
CA GLY A 123 6.86 -12.45 3.20
C GLY A 123 8.09 -11.75 3.79
N ARG A 124 8.77 -12.39 4.74
CA ARG A 124 9.97 -11.83 5.35
C ARG A 124 11.07 -11.46 4.33
N LEU A 125 11.11 -12.15 3.21
CA LEU A 125 12.04 -11.88 2.12
C LEU A 125 11.63 -10.67 1.27
N ASP A 126 10.32 -10.39 1.17
CA ASP A 126 9.80 -9.26 0.41
C ASP A 126 10.20 -7.90 1.05
N ASP A 127 10.55 -7.89 2.34
CA ASP A 127 10.93 -6.69 3.08
C ASP A 127 12.45 -6.43 3.06
N VAL A 128 13.28 -7.43 2.80
CA VAL A 128 14.76 -7.33 2.93
C VAL A 128 15.36 -6.50 1.79
N GLU A 129 14.94 -6.74 0.56
CA GLU A 129 15.48 -6.05 -0.62
C GLU A 129 15.18 -4.54 -0.61
N PRO A 130 13.93 -4.09 -0.34
CA PRO A 130 13.63 -2.67 -0.17
C PRO A 130 14.44 -2.00 0.95
N GLN A 131 14.60 -2.66 2.10
CA GLN A 131 15.37 -2.12 3.22
C GLN A 131 16.86 -1.97 2.88
N SER A 132 17.43 -2.93 2.18
CA SER A 132 18.81 -2.91 1.71
C SER A 132 19.07 -1.72 0.79
N ARG A 133 18.13 -1.45 -0.13
CA ARG A 133 18.21 -0.29 -1.03
C ARG A 133 18.07 1.03 -0.27
N VAL A 134 17.11 1.13 0.66
CA VAL A 134 16.98 2.33 1.51
C VAL A 134 18.29 2.62 2.25
N ALA A 135 18.93 1.60 2.82
CA ALA A 135 20.22 1.76 3.49
C ALA A 135 21.33 2.21 2.52
N ALA A 136 21.32 1.73 1.29
CA ALA A 136 22.28 2.15 0.26
C ALA A 136 22.12 3.62 -0.14
N VAL A 137 20.87 4.05 -0.34
CA VAL A 137 20.54 5.46 -0.65
C VAL A 137 20.92 6.38 0.50
N LEU A 138 20.58 6.02 1.74
CA LEU A 138 20.93 6.82 2.92
C LEU A 138 22.45 6.90 3.16
N ALA A 139 23.19 5.90 2.73
CA ALA A 139 24.65 5.87 2.79
C ALA A 139 25.34 6.53 1.57
N GLY A 140 24.60 7.11 0.64
CA GLY A 140 25.12 7.72 -0.59
C GLY A 140 25.76 6.72 -1.57
N ARG A 141 25.41 5.43 -1.45
CA ARG A 141 25.92 4.36 -2.35
C ARG A 141 24.96 4.03 -3.50
N ASP A 142 23.76 4.52 -3.42
CA ASP A 142 22.71 4.42 -4.45
C ASP A 142 21.94 5.74 -4.46
N GLU A 143 21.21 6.00 -5.53
CA GLU A 143 20.33 7.17 -5.66
C GLU A 143 18.96 6.76 -6.20
N VAL A 144 17.97 7.60 -5.92
CA VAL A 144 16.64 7.45 -6.51
C VAL A 144 16.59 8.28 -7.79
N HIS A 145 16.66 7.60 -8.93
CA HIS A 145 16.63 8.27 -10.21
C HIS A 145 15.26 8.94 -10.47
N PRO A 146 15.21 10.16 -11.04
CA PRO A 146 13.94 10.85 -11.32
C PRO A 146 12.95 10.01 -12.12
N ALA A 147 13.43 9.25 -13.11
CA ALA A 147 12.60 8.34 -13.89
C ALA A 147 11.91 7.25 -13.06
N GLU A 148 12.54 6.76 -11.98
CA GLU A 148 11.90 5.79 -11.08
C GLU A 148 10.69 6.42 -10.36
N THR A 149 10.85 7.63 -9.85
CA THR A 149 9.78 8.36 -9.16
C THR A 149 8.60 8.62 -10.10
N LEU A 150 8.90 9.08 -11.32
CA LEU A 150 7.90 9.35 -12.35
C LEU A 150 7.19 8.07 -12.80
N MET A 151 7.94 6.98 -13.00
CA MET A 151 7.39 5.67 -13.37
C MET A 151 6.46 5.12 -12.27
N LEU A 152 6.86 5.21 -11.00
CA LEU A 152 6.03 4.75 -9.88
C LEU A 152 4.74 5.57 -9.79
N ARG A 153 4.81 6.87 -10.07
CA ARG A 153 3.62 7.73 -10.13
C ARG A 153 2.72 7.32 -11.30
N ALA A 154 3.27 7.15 -12.49
CA ALA A 154 2.52 6.71 -13.66
C ALA A 154 1.83 5.36 -13.44
N ARG A 155 2.52 4.43 -12.77
CA ARG A 155 1.96 3.14 -12.38
C ARG A 155 0.76 3.28 -11.45
N LEU A 156 0.88 4.14 -10.43
CA LEU A 156 -0.23 4.43 -9.52
C LEU A 156 -1.41 5.05 -10.28
N ASP A 157 -1.15 6.00 -11.19
CA ASP A 157 -2.19 6.63 -11.99
C ASP A 157 -2.93 5.60 -12.87
N ALA A 158 -2.21 4.67 -13.51
CA ALA A 158 -2.79 3.56 -14.25
C ALA A 158 -3.65 2.63 -13.36
N GLU A 159 -3.16 2.27 -12.18
CA GLU A 159 -3.91 1.45 -11.21
C GLU A 159 -5.19 2.14 -10.73
N GLN A 160 -5.21 3.48 -10.71
CA GLN A 160 -6.36 4.29 -10.34
C GLN A 160 -7.29 4.61 -11.53
N GLY A 161 -6.96 4.16 -12.75
CA GLY A 161 -7.73 4.44 -13.97
C GLY A 161 -7.57 5.88 -14.47
N ARG A 162 -6.47 6.54 -14.14
CA ARG A 162 -6.08 7.87 -14.64
C ARG A 162 -5.12 7.71 -15.80
N ASP A 163 -5.60 7.17 -16.92
CA ASP A 163 -4.76 6.75 -18.04
C ASP A 163 -4.04 7.93 -18.72
N ALA A 164 -4.66 9.12 -18.73
CA ALA A 164 -4.03 10.31 -19.28
C ALA A 164 -2.81 10.72 -18.46
N GLU A 165 -2.95 10.80 -17.14
CA GLU A 165 -1.88 11.14 -16.21
C GLU A 165 -0.78 10.07 -16.24
N ALA A 166 -1.14 8.79 -16.32
CA ALA A 166 -0.20 7.69 -16.46
C ALA A 166 0.65 7.84 -17.74
N ARG A 167 0.03 8.16 -18.89
CA ARG A 167 0.75 8.39 -20.14
C ARG A 167 1.65 9.62 -20.08
N TYR A 168 1.24 10.70 -19.39
CA TYR A 168 2.10 11.86 -19.15
C TYR A 168 3.31 11.48 -18.29
N GLY A 169 3.09 10.77 -17.20
CA GLY A 169 4.16 10.29 -16.32
C GLY A 169 5.15 9.37 -17.03
N LEU A 170 4.69 8.47 -17.90
CA LEU A 170 5.55 7.61 -18.72
C LEU A 170 6.45 8.41 -19.66
N ARG A 171 5.90 9.39 -20.37
CA ARG A 171 6.71 10.25 -21.25
C ARG A 171 7.76 11.03 -20.46
N ALA A 172 7.38 11.59 -19.32
CA ALA A 172 8.31 12.31 -18.45
C ALA A 172 9.41 11.38 -17.89
N ALA A 173 9.07 10.14 -17.53
CA ALA A 173 10.04 9.16 -17.06
C ALA A 173 11.06 8.77 -18.16
N ARG A 174 10.61 8.62 -19.42
CA ARG A 174 11.51 8.36 -20.55
C ARG A 174 12.45 9.54 -20.79
N ALA A 175 11.92 10.75 -20.83
CA ALA A 175 12.73 11.96 -20.99
C ALA A 175 13.80 12.07 -19.89
N ALA A 176 13.43 11.80 -18.64
CA ALA A 176 14.39 11.82 -17.54
C ALA A 176 15.50 10.77 -17.67
N LEU A 177 15.24 9.60 -18.26
CA LEU A 177 16.27 8.61 -18.58
C LEU A 177 17.19 9.05 -19.71
N ASP A 178 16.65 9.74 -20.70
CA ASP A 178 17.44 10.23 -21.83
C ASP A 178 18.33 11.40 -21.41
N GLU A 179 17.87 12.24 -20.46
CA GLU A 179 18.64 13.37 -19.92
C GLU A 179 19.71 12.94 -18.90
N HIS A 180 19.41 11.91 -18.12
CA HIS A 180 20.25 11.43 -17.03
C HIS A 180 20.44 9.91 -17.14
N PRO A 181 21.47 9.41 -17.85
CA PRO A 181 21.74 7.99 -17.93
C PRO A 181 21.98 7.36 -16.56
N SER A 182 21.47 6.15 -16.34
CA SER A 182 21.57 5.40 -15.10
C SER A 182 22.12 4.01 -15.35
N GLU A 183 22.92 3.47 -14.42
CA GLU A 183 23.35 2.06 -14.47
C GLU A 183 22.17 1.09 -14.51
N ARG A 184 20.99 1.52 -14.02
CA ARG A 184 19.73 0.76 -14.02
C ARG A 184 18.85 1.01 -15.23
N GLU A 185 19.31 1.77 -16.21
CA GLU A 185 18.54 2.20 -17.37
C GLU A 185 17.84 1.03 -18.09
N GLY A 186 18.55 -0.06 -18.36
CA GLY A 186 17.95 -1.22 -19.03
C GLY A 186 16.78 -1.84 -18.28
N SER A 187 16.85 -1.88 -16.95
CA SER A 187 15.76 -2.35 -16.10
C SER A 187 14.58 -1.38 -16.10
N LEU A 188 14.86 -0.08 -16.02
CA LEU A 188 13.84 0.97 -16.02
C LEU A 188 13.11 1.04 -17.37
N ARG A 189 13.83 1.00 -18.50
CA ARG A 189 13.22 0.96 -19.84
C ARG A 189 12.29 -0.24 -19.99
N LYS A 190 12.71 -1.43 -19.56
CA LYS A 190 11.86 -2.63 -19.59
C LYS A 190 10.57 -2.48 -18.74
N GLN A 191 10.67 -1.82 -17.59
CA GLN A 191 9.50 -1.58 -16.73
C GLN A 191 8.55 -0.54 -17.36
N LEU A 192 9.10 0.51 -17.99
CA LEU A 192 8.32 1.51 -18.71
C LEU A 192 7.59 0.90 -19.91
N ASP A 193 8.25 0.04 -20.68
CA ASP A 193 7.65 -0.66 -21.83
C ASP A 193 6.50 -1.58 -21.36
N ALA A 194 6.71 -2.30 -20.27
CA ALA A 194 5.67 -3.16 -19.68
C ALA A 194 4.46 -2.36 -19.16
N LEU A 195 4.67 -1.16 -18.64
CA LEU A 195 3.58 -0.30 -18.19
C LEU A 195 2.84 0.32 -19.38
N GLU A 196 3.56 0.75 -20.41
CA GLU A 196 2.97 1.30 -21.64
C GLU A 196 2.09 0.27 -22.35
N ALA A 197 2.54 -0.98 -22.45
CA ALA A 197 1.77 -2.08 -23.03
C ALA A 197 0.44 -2.35 -22.28
N LYS A 198 0.34 -1.99 -21.00
CA LYS A 198 -0.92 -2.10 -20.21
C LYS A 198 -1.88 -0.94 -20.46
N LEU A 199 -1.40 0.16 -21.01
CA LEU A 199 -2.17 1.38 -21.26
C LEU A 199 -2.59 1.52 -22.75
N ALA A 200 -2.10 0.62 -23.60
CA ALA A 200 -2.47 0.52 -25.00
C ALA A 200 -3.84 -0.14 -25.17
#